data_32d8b0130442e8afbb0f17989b791cfc
#
_entry.id   32d8b0130442e8afbb0f17989b791cfc
#
_cell.length_a   1.000
_cell.length_b   1.000
_cell.length_c   1.000
_cell.angle_alpha   90.00
_cell.angle_beta   90.00
_cell.angle_gamma   90.00
#
_symmetry.space_group_name_H-M   'P 1'
#
loop_
_entity.id
_entity.type
_entity.pdbx_description
1 polymer ?
#
loop_
_entity_poly.entity_id
_entity_poly.type
_entity_poly.pdbx_seq_one_letter_code
_entity_poly.pdbx_strand_id
1 'polypeptide(L)'
;MAVLIALPILIVAPVFLLSSPMMDYYQRRIDQDPESESSRQLQLTSADWCSRTWRPEMAATGYRRFYERYSRDLRREYALLRYAQSLEECGRTADAKDTYEKYLIEYPDLPGAAEARIGINRIKFSSRR
;
A
#
# COMPACT_ATOMS: atom_id res chain seq x y z
N MET A 1 23.10 -11.92 -29.55
CA MET A 1 23.62 -12.12 -28.17
C MET A 1 23.11 -11.07 -27.17
N ALA A 2 23.07 -9.80 -27.51
CA ALA A 2 22.58 -8.75 -26.56
C ALA A 2 21.13 -8.95 -26.08
N VAL A 3 20.23 -9.46 -26.93
CA VAL A 3 18.81 -9.68 -26.56
C VAL A 3 18.62 -10.82 -25.57
N LEU A 4 19.46 -11.84 -25.61
CA LEU A 4 19.41 -13.00 -24.70
C LEU A 4 19.90 -12.66 -23.28
N ILE A 5 20.73 -11.63 -23.13
CA ILE A 5 21.23 -11.16 -21.84
C ILE A 5 20.29 -10.10 -21.23
N ALA A 6 19.60 -9.32 -22.07
CA ALA A 6 18.65 -8.30 -21.62
C ALA A 6 17.38 -8.88 -20.98
N LEU A 7 16.91 -10.04 -21.44
CA LEU A 7 15.68 -10.67 -20.94
C LEU A 7 15.76 -11.09 -19.47
N PRO A 8 16.81 -11.79 -19.01
CA PRO A 8 16.95 -12.13 -17.59
C PRO A 8 17.17 -10.89 -16.69
N ILE A 9 17.84 -9.84 -17.19
CA ILE A 9 18.00 -8.60 -16.43
C ILE A 9 16.65 -7.89 -16.25
N LEU A 10 15.80 -7.90 -17.25
CA LEU A 10 14.46 -7.29 -17.19
C LEU A 10 13.54 -7.99 -16.19
N ILE A 11 13.75 -9.29 -15.94
CA ILE A 11 12.96 -10.09 -15.00
C ILE A 11 13.58 -10.08 -13.60
N VAL A 12 14.89 -10.17 -13.48
CA VAL A 12 15.61 -10.27 -12.20
C VAL A 12 15.68 -8.92 -11.49
N ALA A 13 15.87 -7.83 -12.23
CA ALA A 13 15.96 -6.49 -11.63
C ALA A 13 14.72 -6.09 -10.82
N PRO A 14 13.47 -6.20 -11.32
CA PRO A 14 12.29 -5.88 -10.52
C PRO A 14 12.11 -6.84 -9.33
N VAL A 15 12.46 -8.12 -9.46
CA VAL A 15 12.40 -9.07 -8.33
C VAL A 15 13.42 -8.71 -7.26
N PHE A 16 14.61 -8.28 -7.64
CA PHE A 16 15.65 -7.84 -6.70
C PHE A 16 15.27 -6.52 -6.01
N LEU A 17 14.73 -5.53 -6.76
CA LEU A 17 14.27 -4.25 -6.22
C LEU A 17 13.13 -4.40 -5.19
N LEU A 18 12.40 -5.52 -5.25
CA LEU A 18 11.29 -5.85 -4.35
C LEU A 18 11.67 -6.90 -3.30
N SER A 19 12.94 -7.28 -3.23
CA SER A 19 13.42 -8.19 -2.18
C SER A 19 13.33 -7.54 -0.80
N SER A 20 13.14 -8.35 0.24
CA SER A 20 13.06 -7.84 1.62
C SER A 20 14.26 -6.96 2.01
N PRO A 21 15.52 -7.30 1.67
CA PRO A 21 16.65 -6.44 1.95
C PRO A 21 16.57 -5.05 1.31
N MET A 22 16.01 -4.98 0.11
CA MET A 22 15.86 -3.71 -0.61
C MET A 22 14.76 -2.84 -0.01
N MET A 23 13.67 -3.46 0.45
CA MET A 23 12.61 -2.75 1.17
C MET A 23 13.11 -2.21 2.50
N ASP A 24 13.97 -2.96 3.21
CA ASP A 24 14.63 -2.48 4.43
C ASP A 24 15.60 -1.32 4.17
N TYR A 25 16.28 -1.34 3.03
CA TYR A 25 17.10 -0.22 2.57
C TYR A 25 16.25 1.04 2.32
N TYR A 26 15.14 0.92 1.59
CA TYR A 26 14.23 2.04 1.36
C TYR A 26 13.67 2.58 2.68
N GLN A 27 13.28 1.71 3.60
CA GLN A 27 12.77 2.14 4.90
C GLN A 27 13.83 2.88 5.70
N ARG A 28 15.07 2.38 5.75
CA ARG A 28 16.18 3.10 6.41
C ARG A 28 16.46 4.47 5.77
N ARG A 29 16.36 4.56 4.45
CA ARG A 29 16.52 5.83 3.74
C ARG A 29 15.42 6.84 4.11
N ILE A 30 14.19 6.38 4.20
CA ILE A 30 13.03 7.19 4.63
C ILE A 30 13.23 7.65 6.09
N ASP A 31 13.70 6.77 6.95
CA ASP A 31 13.87 7.06 8.38
C ASP A 31 15.02 8.05 8.67
N GLN A 32 15.96 8.25 7.74
CA GLN A 32 17.02 9.25 7.85
C GLN A 32 16.50 10.69 7.74
N ASP A 33 15.51 10.93 6.87
CA ASP A 33 14.89 12.23 6.70
C ASP A 33 13.39 12.05 6.36
N PRO A 34 12.56 11.69 7.34
CA PRO A 34 11.16 11.32 7.11
C PRO A 34 10.30 12.49 6.64
N GLU A 35 10.67 13.73 6.95
CA GLU A 35 9.89 14.92 6.59
C GLU A 35 10.13 15.39 5.16
N SER A 36 11.15 14.88 4.47
CA SER A 36 11.41 15.27 3.08
C SER A 36 10.31 14.75 2.14
N GLU A 37 10.01 15.54 1.11
CA GLU A 37 9.07 15.11 0.07
C GLU A 37 9.54 13.83 -0.63
N SER A 38 10.84 13.70 -0.82
CA SER A 38 11.46 12.48 -1.39
C SER A 38 11.13 11.24 -0.57
N SER A 39 11.19 11.33 0.77
CA SER A 39 10.87 10.21 1.66
C SER A 39 9.39 9.87 1.65
N ARG A 40 8.51 10.88 1.65
CA ARG A 40 7.07 10.67 1.52
C ARG A 40 6.71 9.99 0.19
N GLN A 41 7.29 10.48 -0.90
CA GLN A 41 7.09 9.90 -2.23
C GLN A 41 7.62 8.45 -2.28
N LEU A 42 8.80 8.20 -1.74
CA LEU A 42 9.39 6.85 -1.70
C LEU A 42 8.53 5.88 -0.89
N GLN A 43 7.98 6.31 0.26
CA GLN A 43 7.09 5.50 1.09
C GLN A 43 5.84 5.06 0.32
N LEU A 44 5.17 5.97 -0.38
CA LEU A 44 3.99 5.63 -1.19
C LEU A 44 4.36 4.79 -2.42
N THR A 45 5.40 5.19 -3.15
CA THR A 45 5.81 4.48 -4.37
C THR A 45 6.21 3.04 -4.06
N SER A 46 6.93 2.80 -2.97
CA SER A 46 7.29 1.43 -2.56
C SER A 46 6.08 0.59 -2.19
N ALA A 47 5.08 1.19 -1.50
CA ALA A 47 3.83 0.51 -1.18
C ALA A 47 3.01 0.18 -2.44
N ASP A 48 2.90 1.14 -3.38
CA ASP A 48 2.22 0.93 -4.66
C ASP A 48 2.88 -0.18 -5.49
N TRP A 49 4.21 -0.24 -5.51
CA TRP A 49 4.93 -1.33 -6.17
C TRP A 49 4.65 -2.69 -5.52
N CYS A 50 4.64 -2.77 -4.19
CA CYS A 50 4.29 -4.00 -3.48
C CYS A 50 2.86 -4.45 -3.82
N SER A 51 1.92 -3.53 -3.87
CA SER A 51 0.53 -3.81 -4.26
C SER A 51 0.44 -4.39 -5.69
N ARG A 52 1.15 -3.78 -6.64
CA ARG A 52 1.15 -4.22 -8.05
C ARG A 52 1.89 -5.54 -8.29
N THR A 53 2.74 -5.96 -7.37
CA THR A 53 3.59 -7.16 -7.50
C THR A 53 3.15 -8.31 -6.59
N TRP A 54 1.86 -8.34 -6.25
CA TRP A 54 1.26 -9.42 -5.46
C TRP A 54 1.89 -9.62 -4.08
N ARG A 55 2.24 -8.52 -3.41
CA ARG A 55 2.78 -8.49 -2.04
C ARG A 55 1.91 -7.63 -1.13
N PRO A 56 0.66 -8.03 -0.91
CA PRO A 56 -0.31 -7.20 -0.20
C PRO A 56 0.06 -6.93 1.26
N GLU A 57 0.74 -7.85 1.96
CA GLU A 57 1.22 -7.63 3.33
C GLU A 57 2.23 -6.48 3.42
N MET A 58 3.18 -6.45 2.48
CA MET A 58 4.18 -5.39 2.42
C MET A 58 3.55 -4.06 2.01
N ALA A 59 2.60 -4.09 1.07
CA ALA A 59 1.82 -2.93 0.67
C ALA A 59 1.03 -2.37 1.85
N ALA A 60 0.28 -3.21 2.57
CA ALA A 60 -0.47 -2.83 3.76
C ALA A 60 0.43 -2.15 4.80
N THR A 61 1.60 -2.72 5.06
CA THR A 61 2.59 -2.15 6.00
C THR A 61 3.06 -0.78 5.53
N GLY A 62 3.37 -0.62 4.24
CA GLY A 62 3.83 0.64 3.66
C GLY A 62 2.78 1.74 3.72
N TYR A 63 1.55 1.45 3.32
CA TYR A 63 0.43 2.40 3.38
C TYR A 63 0.07 2.78 4.81
N ARG A 64 0.06 1.83 5.75
CA ARG A 64 -0.16 2.10 7.16
C ARG A 64 0.88 3.07 7.71
N ARG A 65 2.17 2.83 7.45
CA ARG A 65 3.26 3.70 7.89
C ARG A 65 3.11 5.12 7.33
N PHE A 66 2.73 5.26 6.06
CA PHE A 66 2.46 6.57 5.47
C PHE A 66 1.31 7.27 6.18
N TYR A 67 0.19 6.59 6.35
CA TYR A 67 -1.00 7.13 7.00
C TYR A 67 -0.72 7.59 8.44
N GLU A 68 0.02 6.79 9.22
CA GLU A 68 0.35 7.11 10.62
C GLU A 68 1.39 8.23 10.75
N ARG A 69 2.40 8.24 9.88
CA ARG A 69 3.52 9.20 9.96
C ARG A 69 3.16 10.59 9.42
N TYR A 70 2.44 10.65 8.31
CA TYR A 70 2.20 11.89 7.57
C TYR A 70 0.77 12.41 7.74
N SER A 71 0.41 12.80 8.95
CA SER A 71 -0.96 13.19 9.33
C SER A 71 -1.49 14.43 8.59
N ARG A 72 -0.61 15.28 8.06
CA ARG A 72 -0.96 16.50 7.32
C ARG A 72 -0.80 16.40 5.81
N ASP A 73 -0.38 15.24 5.29
CA ASP A 73 -0.19 15.05 3.87
C ASP A 73 -1.53 14.80 3.16
N LEU A 74 -1.75 15.45 2.02
CA LEU A 74 -2.99 15.31 1.24
C LEU A 74 -3.20 13.88 0.71
N ARG A 75 -2.12 13.11 0.56
CA ARG A 75 -2.17 11.71 0.12
C ARG A 75 -2.50 10.74 1.26
N ARG A 76 -2.70 11.24 2.46
CA ARG A 76 -3.02 10.43 3.64
C ARG A 76 -4.33 9.66 3.45
N GLU A 77 -5.33 10.28 2.84
CA GLU A 77 -6.61 9.61 2.53
C GLU A 77 -6.42 8.45 1.56
N TYR A 78 -5.63 8.66 0.50
CA TYR A 78 -5.27 7.62 -0.45
C TYR A 78 -4.58 6.44 0.25
N ALA A 79 -3.61 6.72 1.10
CA ALA A 79 -2.90 5.69 1.86
C ALA A 79 -3.83 4.87 2.75
N LEU A 80 -4.81 5.50 3.41
CA LEU A 80 -5.79 4.80 4.25
C LEU A 80 -6.69 3.87 3.43
N LEU A 81 -7.17 4.33 2.28
CA LEU A 81 -7.99 3.51 1.39
C LEU A 81 -7.21 2.31 0.84
N ARG A 82 -5.98 2.55 0.39
CA ARG A 82 -5.09 1.50 -0.13
C ARG A 82 -4.67 0.51 0.96
N TYR A 83 -4.51 0.99 2.19
CA TYR A 83 -4.28 0.11 3.34
C TYR A 83 -5.44 -0.86 3.55
N ALA A 84 -6.68 -0.38 3.56
CA ALA A 84 -7.86 -1.23 3.69
C ALA A 84 -7.95 -2.27 2.56
N GLN A 85 -7.72 -1.87 1.31
CA GLN A 85 -7.70 -2.76 0.15
C GLN A 85 -6.63 -3.85 0.28
N SER A 86 -5.41 -3.46 0.68
CA SER A 86 -4.31 -4.41 0.88
C SER A 86 -4.59 -5.41 2.01
N LEU A 87 -5.25 -4.99 3.08
CA LEU A 87 -5.71 -5.89 4.15
C LEU A 87 -6.73 -6.91 3.64
N GLU A 88 -7.66 -6.48 2.79
CA GLU A 88 -8.63 -7.36 2.15
C GLU A 88 -7.93 -8.40 1.25
N GLU A 89 -6.95 -7.98 0.45
CA GLU A 89 -6.14 -8.85 -0.41
C GLU A 89 -5.32 -9.86 0.40
N CYS A 90 -4.88 -9.52 1.62
CA CYS A 90 -4.22 -10.43 2.55
C CYS A 90 -5.18 -11.44 3.22
N GLY A 91 -6.50 -11.33 2.99
CA GLY A 91 -7.50 -12.11 3.70
C GLY A 91 -7.79 -11.62 5.13
N ARG A 92 -7.23 -10.48 5.55
CA ARG A 92 -7.49 -9.84 6.86
C ARG A 92 -8.77 -9.02 6.80
N THR A 93 -9.88 -9.69 6.55
CA THR A 93 -11.17 -9.05 6.21
C THR A 93 -11.77 -8.25 7.37
N ALA A 94 -11.57 -8.67 8.61
CA ALA A 94 -12.02 -7.91 9.78
C ALA A 94 -11.28 -6.56 9.88
N ASP A 95 -9.95 -6.60 9.81
CA ASP A 95 -9.12 -5.39 9.85
C ASP A 95 -9.39 -4.47 8.65
N ALA A 96 -9.63 -5.07 7.47
CA ALA A 96 -9.99 -4.32 6.27
C ALA A 96 -11.31 -3.58 6.46
N LYS A 97 -12.33 -4.25 6.99
CA LYS A 97 -13.64 -3.65 7.27
C LYS A 97 -13.49 -2.47 8.24
N ASP A 98 -12.79 -2.66 9.35
CA ASP A 98 -12.58 -1.61 10.36
C ASP A 98 -11.83 -0.41 9.74
N THR A 99 -10.86 -0.66 8.85
CA THR A 99 -10.10 0.39 8.16
C THR A 99 -10.98 1.13 7.14
N TYR A 100 -11.85 0.44 6.41
CA TYR A 100 -12.84 1.10 5.54
C TYR A 100 -13.84 1.94 6.33
N GLU A 101 -14.33 1.45 7.46
CA GLU A 101 -15.22 2.21 8.34
C GLU A 101 -14.51 3.46 8.88
N LYS A 102 -13.26 3.35 9.28
CA LYS A 102 -12.41 4.49 9.65
C LYS A 102 -12.27 5.51 8.52
N TYR A 103 -12.06 5.05 7.28
CA TYR A 103 -12.02 5.93 6.12
C TYR A 103 -13.32 6.73 5.97
N LEU A 104 -14.48 6.08 6.11
CA LEU A 104 -15.78 6.75 6.01
C LEU A 104 -16.03 7.78 7.12
N ILE A 105 -15.42 7.60 8.29
CA ILE A 105 -15.49 8.57 9.40
C ILE A 105 -14.60 9.79 9.12
N GLU A 106 -13.36 9.56 8.65
CA GLU A 106 -12.39 10.63 8.44
C GLU A 106 -12.59 11.39 7.12
N TYR A 107 -13.08 10.70 6.07
CA TYR A 107 -13.18 11.21 4.70
C TYR A 107 -14.53 10.89 4.04
N PRO A 108 -15.68 11.26 4.66
CA PRO A 108 -17.01 10.85 4.17
C PRO A 108 -17.37 11.41 2.80
N ASP A 109 -16.83 12.58 2.43
CA ASP A 109 -17.18 13.35 1.24
C ASP A 109 -16.18 13.18 0.09
N LEU A 110 -15.10 12.42 0.30
CA LEU A 110 -14.12 12.18 -0.75
C LEU A 110 -14.53 11.04 -1.69
N PRO A 111 -14.06 11.02 -2.92
CA PRO A 111 -14.42 9.99 -3.91
C PRO A 111 -14.19 8.55 -3.42
N GLY A 112 -13.13 8.31 -2.64
CA GLY A 112 -12.82 7.02 -2.04
C GLY A 112 -13.87 6.47 -1.08
N ALA A 113 -14.80 7.31 -0.60
CA ALA A 113 -15.89 6.86 0.29
C ALA A 113 -16.83 5.85 -0.41
N ALA A 114 -17.05 6.00 -1.71
CA ALA A 114 -17.82 5.03 -2.49
C ALA A 114 -17.11 3.67 -2.55
N GLU A 115 -15.81 3.66 -2.80
CA GLU A 115 -14.98 2.45 -2.78
C GLU A 115 -14.98 1.77 -1.41
N ALA A 116 -14.84 2.55 -0.34
CA ALA A 116 -14.87 2.02 1.03
C ALA A 116 -16.20 1.32 1.34
N ARG A 117 -17.34 1.91 0.94
CA ARG A 117 -18.69 1.27 1.09
C ARG A 117 -18.79 -0.02 0.29
N ILE A 118 -18.28 -0.05 -0.93
CA ILE A 118 -18.25 -1.26 -1.78
C ILE A 118 -17.39 -2.34 -1.10
N GLY A 119 -16.20 -2.01 -0.57
CA GLY A 119 -15.34 -2.92 0.15
C GLY A 119 -16.03 -3.55 1.37
N ILE A 120 -16.69 -2.73 2.21
CA ILE A 120 -17.46 -3.22 3.36
C ILE A 120 -18.57 -4.18 2.92
N ASN A 121 -19.31 -3.85 1.88
CA ASN A 121 -20.39 -4.70 1.38
C ASN A 121 -19.85 -6.02 0.84
N ARG A 122 -18.77 -6.01 0.08
CA ARG A 122 -18.10 -7.22 -0.43
C ARG A 122 -17.70 -8.15 0.70
N ILE A 123 -17.09 -7.62 1.77
CA ILE A 123 -16.70 -8.40 2.95
C ILE A 123 -17.91 -8.99 3.65
N LYS A 124 -18.98 -8.21 3.85
CA LYS A 124 -20.23 -8.70 4.47
C LYS A 124 -20.88 -9.82 3.68
N PHE A 125 -20.84 -9.79 2.36
CA PHE A 125 -21.39 -10.84 1.52
C PHE A 125 -20.53 -12.11 1.52
N SER A 126 -19.20 -11.98 1.53
CA SER A 126 -18.30 -13.12 1.56
C SER A 126 -18.36 -13.89 2.89
N SER A 127 -18.63 -13.21 4.00
CA SER A 127 -18.72 -13.83 5.34
C SER A 127 -20.03 -14.60 5.60
N ARG A 128 -21.01 -14.52 4.68
CA ARG A 128 -22.30 -15.23 4.79
C ARG A 128 -22.34 -16.59 4.09
N ARG A 129 -21.24 -16.96 3.41
CA ARG A 129 -21.09 -18.26 2.74
C ARG A 129 -20.27 -19.24 3.59
#